data_2c74d45ee80fb8d1c07a6e6a1cfd6340
#
_entry.id   2c74d45ee80fb8d1c07a6e6a1cfd6340
#
_cell.length_a   1.000
_cell.length_b   1.000
_cell.length_c   1.000
_cell.angle_alpha   90.00
_cell.angle_beta   90.00
_cell.angle_gamma   90.00
#
_symmetry.space_group_name_H-M   'P 1'
#
loop_
_entity.id
_entity.type
_entity.pdbx_description
1 polymer ?
#
loop_
_entity_poly.entity_id
_entity_poly.type
_entity_poly.pdbx_seq_one_letter_code
_entity_poly.pdbx_strand_id
1 'polypeptide(L)'
;VAYREAIARTIKEFFNKNQEYSDIRNGVVGAIAINVSEPVFESQTKVKLGSKDMSPEGGLSVNKFVGDFIKQQLDNYLHKHPEVVEVMLQKIQESEKERKAIAGVTKAARERAKKNLMNNPKLRDCQVHYNDAKPIKSAKDADDDLRQESSIFITEGLSASGSITKSRDVRTQAVFSLRGKPLNTFGLSKSVVYENEEFNCLQSALNIEDGLDELRYNKVIIATDADVDGMHIRLLMLTFFLQFFPDLVKKGH
;
A
#
# COMPACT_ATOMS: atom_id res chain seq x y z
N VAL A 1 7.31 17.63 -6.00
CA VAL A 1 7.21 17.73 -4.53
C VAL A 1 6.64 19.10 -4.17
N ALA A 2 7.33 20.22 -4.47
CA ALA A 2 6.93 21.59 -4.10
C ALA A 2 5.46 21.94 -4.40
N TYR A 3 4.98 21.60 -5.59
CA TYR A 3 3.58 21.86 -6.00
C TYR A 3 2.55 21.21 -5.08
N ARG A 4 2.73 19.92 -4.77
CA ARG A 4 1.81 19.17 -3.90
C ARG A 4 1.84 19.66 -2.46
N GLU A 5 3.02 20.05 -1.98
CA GLU A 5 3.19 20.61 -0.63
C GLU A 5 2.60 22.00 -0.51
N ALA A 6 2.79 22.85 -1.52
CA ALA A 6 2.25 24.20 -1.55
C ALA A 6 0.71 24.21 -1.52
N ILE A 7 0.07 23.35 -2.35
CA ILE A 7 -1.40 23.20 -2.34
C ILE A 7 -1.88 22.80 -0.95
N ALA A 8 -1.32 21.73 -0.37
CA ALA A 8 -1.78 21.23 0.91
C ALA A 8 -1.57 22.23 2.05
N ARG A 9 -0.44 22.96 2.03
CA ARG A 9 -0.14 24.01 3.01
C ARG A 9 -1.13 25.18 2.89
N THR A 10 -1.36 25.69 1.68
CA THR A 10 -2.27 26.81 1.44
C THR A 10 -3.70 26.48 1.88
N ILE A 11 -4.19 25.30 1.52
CA ILE A 11 -5.54 24.85 1.93
C ILE A 11 -5.63 24.71 3.45
N LYS A 12 -4.61 24.12 4.09
CA LYS A 12 -4.55 24.01 5.56
C LYS A 12 -4.56 25.38 6.26
N GLU A 13 -3.76 26.31 5.76
CA GLU A 13 -3.70 27.69 6.26
C GLU A 13 -5.06 28.40 6.07
N PHE A 14 -5.67 28.25 4.89
CA PHE A 14 -6.98 28.84 4.57
C PHE A 14 -8.08 28.39 5.55
N PHE A 15 -8.19 27.09 5.81
CA PHE A 15 -9.18 26.56 6.74
C PHE A 15 -8.84 26.80 8.22
N ASN A 16 -7.59 27.10 8.53
CA ASN A 16 -7.07 27.25 9.90
C ASN A 16 -7.46 26.08 10.82
N LYS A 17 -7.42 24.86 10.30
CA LYS A 17 -7.77 23.63 11.01
C LYS A 17 -6.58 22.68 11.03
N ASN A 18 -6.49 21.85 12.07
CA ASN A 18 -5.42 20.87 12.18
C ASN A 18 -5.71 19.60 11.35
N GLN A 19 -5.80 19.76 10.04
CA GLN A 19 -6.02 18.69 9.08
C GLN A 19 -4.70 18.05 8.67
N GLU A 20 -4.72 16.75 8.40
CA GLU A 20 -3.55 16.05 7.85
C GLU A 20 -3.35 16.37 6.37
N TYR A 21 -2.10 16.57 5.97
CA TYR A 21 -1.78 16.84 4.56
C TYR A 21 -2.19 15.71 3.61
N SER A 22 -2.27 14.47 4.10
CA SER A 22 -2.77 13.33 3.34
C SER A 22 -4.23 13.50 2.96
N ASP A 23 -5.07 13.94 3.92
CA ASP A 23 -6.51 14.13 3.71
C ASP A 23 -6.78 15.27 2.74
N ILE A 24 -6.01 16.37 2.84
CA ILE A 24 -6.10 17.49 1.92
C ILE A 24 -5.70 17.10 0.49
N ARG A 25 -4.68 16.25 0.36
CA ARG A 25 -4.19 15.81 -0.98
C ARG A 25 -5.01 14.71 -1.61
N ASN A 26 -5.90 14.08 -0.85
CA ASN A 26 -6.76 13.01 -1.35
C ASN A 26 -7.72 13.55 -2.42
N GLY A 27 -7.69 12.96 -3.61
CA GLY A 27 -8.52 13.38 -4.75
C GLY A 27 -8.01 14.61 -5.49
N VAL A 28 -6.88 15.22 -5.12
CA VAL A 28 -6.29 16.34 -5.88
C VAL A 28 -5.61 15.80 -7.14
N VAL A 29 -6.12 16.22 -8.29
CA VAL A 29 -5.52 16.00 -9.61
C VAL A 29 -5.08 17.34 -10.15
N GLY A 30 -3.82 17.46 -10.57
CA GLY A 30 -3.30 18.73 -11.07
C GLY A 30 -2.07 18.55 -11.97
N ALA A 31 -1.85 19.53 -12.81
CA ALA A 31 -0.68 19.64 -13.66
C ALA A 31 -0.01 21.00 -13.43
N ILE A 32 1.30 21.02 -13.54
CA ILE A 32 2.10 22.24 -13.44
C ILE A 32 3.02 22.35 -14.66
N ALA A 33 3.09 23.54 -15.25
CA ALA A 33 4.07 23.89 -16.27
C ALA A 33 4.82 25.13 -15.79
N ILE A 34 6.14 25.06 -15.79
CA ILE A 34 7.02 26.18 -15.41
C ILE A 34 8.15 26.32 -16.43
N ASN A 35 8.61 27.53 -16.63
CA ASN A 35 9.80 27.82 -17.41
C ASN A 35 10.96 28.12 -16.46
N VAL A 36 12.05 27.40 -16.61
CA VAL A 36 13.30 27.57 -15.86
C VAL A 36 14.39 27.92 -16.82
N SER A 37 15.22 28.94 -16.53
CA SER A 37 16.34 29.32 -17.36
C SER A 37 17.43 28.25 -17.33
N GLU A 38 17.83 27.77 -18.48
CA GLU A 38 18.88 26.74 -18.66
C GLU A 38 18.70 25.53 -17.73
N PRO A 39 17.59 24.77 -17.87
CA PRO A 39 17.27 23.71 -16.94
C PRO A 39 18.26 22.55 -17.03
N VAL A 40 18.81 22.15 -15.90
CA VAL A 40 19.63 20.95 -15.78
C VAL A 40 18.75 19.81 -15.28
N PHE A 41 18.87 18.64 -15.89
CA PHE A 41 18.14 17.43 -15.53
C PHE A 41 19.09 16.39 -14.94
N GLU A 42 18.61 15.58 -13.99
CA GLU A 42 19.41 14.52 -13.36
C GLU A 42 19.75 13.36 -14.31
N SER A 43 18.98 13.19 -15.38
CA SER A 43 19.19 12.14 -16.38
C SER A 43 18.86 12.61 -17.79
N GLN A 44 19.37 11.91 -18.81
CA GLN A 44 19.09 12.18 -20.21
C GLN A 44 17.60 12.03 -20.57
N THR A 45 16.85 11.23 -19.81
CA THR A 45 15.39 11.05 -19.98
C THR A 45 14.57 12.26 -19.51
N LYS A 46 15.21 13.27 -18.90
CA LYS A 46 14.60 14.52 -18.40
C LYS A 46 13.39 14.32 -17.48
N VAL A 47 13.34 13.21 -16.76
CA VAL A 47 12.22 12.87 -15.86
C VAL A 47 12.24 13.73 -14.60
N LYS A 48 13.44 14.13 -14.13
CA LYS A 48 13.60 14.90 -12.91
C LYS A 48 14.49 16.12 -13.14
N LEU A 49 13.96 17.30 -12.76
CA LEU A 49 14.69 18.55 -12.81
C LEU A 49 15.76 18.54 -11.71
N GLY A 50 17.02 18.76 -12.08
CA GLY A 50 18.16 18.87 -11.18
C GLY A 50 18.44 20.30 -10.72
N SER A 51 18.00 21.33 -11.50
CA SER A 51 18.15 22.74 -11.12
C SER A 51 17.42 23.03 -9.82
N LYS A 52 18.10 23.63 -8.85
CA LYS A 52 17.53 24.06 -7.57
C LYS A 52 16.88 25.44 -7.68
N ASP A 53 17.44 26.32 -8.51
CA ASP A 53 17.03 27.71 -8.68
C ASP A 53 16.42 27.93 -10.06
N MET A 54 15.67 29.04 -10.19
CA MET A 54 14.99 29.42 -11.45
C MET A 54 15.97 29.92 -12.53
N SER A 55 17.19 30.33 -12.14
CA SER A 55 18.26 30.78 -13.00
C SER A 55 19.58 30.09 -12.65
N PRO A 56 20.49 29.83 -13.59
CA PRO A 56 21.81 29.26 -13.34
C PRO A 56 22.71 30.17 -12.49
N GLU A 57 22.46 31.48 -12.51
CA GLU A 57 23.18 32.47 -11.69
C GLU A 57 22.73 32.44 -10.18
N GLY A 58 21.77 31.59 -9.85
CA GLY A 58 21.18 31.52 -8.50
C GLY A 58 19.97 32.44 -8.35
N GLY A 59 19.53 32.67 -7.12
CA GLY A 59 18.42 33.54 -6.79
C GLY A 59 17.24 32.81 -6.18
N LEU A 60 16.04 32.96 -6.80
CA LEU A 60 14.83 32.34 -6.26
C LEU A 60 14.82 30.84 -6.54
N SER A 61 14.71 30.02 -5.49
CA SER A 61 14.61 28.58 -5.69
C SER A 61 13.30 28.17 -6.37
N VAL A 62 13.32 27.11 -7.17
CA VAL A 62 12.13 26.55 -7.84
C VAL A 62 11.04 26.23 -6.83
N ASN A 63 11.41 25.67 -5.67
CA ASN A 63 10.47 25.34 -4.61
C ASN A 63 9.77 26.58 -4.06
N LYS A 64 10.53 27.66 -3.82
CA LYS A 64 9.98 28.91 -3.30
C LYS A 64 9.12 29.61 -4.33
N PHE A 65 9.56 29.68 -5.59
CA PHE A 65 8.80 30.26 -6.70
C PHE A 65 7.44 29.56 -6.85
N VAL A 66 7.42 28.24 -6.92
CA VAL A 66 6.17 27.46 -7.02
C VAL A 66 5.32 27.63 -5.77
N GLY A 67 5.93 27.62 -4.59
CA GLY A 67 5.24 27.78 -3.32
C GLY A 67 4.52 29.10 -3.18
N ASP A 68 5.23 30.20 -3.45
CA ASP A 68 4.68 31.57 -3.36
C ASP A 68 3.59 31.80 -4.39
N PHE A 69 3.77 31.35 -5.63
CA PHE A 69 2.77 31.44 -6.68
C PHE A 69 1.48 30.69 -6.31
N ILE A 70 1.60 29.43 -5.90
CA ILE A 70 0.44 28.61 -5.51
C ILE A 70 -0.27 29.23 -4.30
N LYS A 71 0.47 29.66 -3.28
CA LYS A 71 -0.09 30.29 -2.10
C LYS A 71 -0.94 31.50 -2.49
N GLN A 72 -0.40 32.40 -3.28
CA GLN A 72 -1.10 33.61 -3.69
C GLN A 72 -2.31 33.34 -4.59
N GLN A 73 -2.15 32.50 -5.62
CA GLN A 73 -3.22 32.26 -6.59
C GLN A 73 -4.34 31.39 -6.01
N LEU A 74 -3.99 30.34 -5.27
CA LEU A 74 -4.96 29.44 -4.68
C LEU A 74 -5.73 30.12 -3.54
N ASP A 75 -5.07 30.88 -2.68
CA ASP A 75 -5.73 31.65 -1.62
C ASP A 75 -6.73 32.64 -2.20
N ASN A 76 -6.32 33.43 -3.20
CA ASN A 76 -7.20 34.35 -3.92
C ASN A 76 -8.39 33.64 -4.58
N TYR A 77 -8.14 32.44 -5.15
CA TYR A 77 -9.20 31.66 -5.79
C TYR A 77 -10.22 31.16 -4.77
N LEU A 78 -9.76 30.62 -3.66
CA LEU A 78 -10.64 30.11 -2.60
C LEU A 78 -11.51 31.22 -2.00
N HIS A 79 -10.97 32.44 -1.80
CA HIS A 79 -11.77 33.58 -1.32
C HIS A 79 -12.85 34.03 -2.32
N LYS A 80 -12.63 33.83 -3.62
CA LYS A 80 -13.60 34.20 -4.68
C LYS A 80 -14.65 33.10 -4.94
N HIS A 81 -14.41 31.87 -4.50
CA HIS A 81 -15.23 30.70 -4.83
C HIS A 81 -15.68 29.92 -3.59
N PRO A 82 -16.59 30.51 -2.77
CA PRO A 82 -17.04 29.84 -1.53
C PRO A 82 -17.71 28.48 -1.79
N GLU A 83 -18.36 28.31 -2.95
CA GLU A 83 -18.96 27.04 -3.37
C GLU A 83 -17.91 25.92 -3.51
N VAL A 84 -16.74 26.25 -4.03
CA VAL A 84 -15.62 25.29 -4.14
C VAL A 84 -15.03 24.97 -2.77
N VAL A 85 -14.92 25.98 -1.91
CA VAL A 85 -14.45 25.83 -0.52
C VAL A 85 -15.31 24.86 0.27
N GLU A 86 -16.63 24.95 0.14
CA GLU A 86 -17.56 24.06 0.84
C GLU A 86 -17.41 22.61 0.40
N VAL A 87 -17.40 22.36 -0.91
CA VAL A 87 -17.20 21.01 -1.48
C VAL A 87 -15.83 20.44 -1.08
N MET A 88 -14.79 21.27 -1.13
CA MET A 88 -13.42 20.87 -0.73
C MET A 88 -13.38 20.50 0.76
N LEU A 89 -13.98 21.30 1.63
CA LEU A 89 -14.04 21.02 3.07
C LEU A 89 -14.77 19.71 3.36
N GLN A 90 -15.90 19.49 2.70
CA GLN A 90 -16.64 18.22 2.82
C GLN A 90 -15.77 17.03 2.42
N LYS A 91 -15.06 17.12 1.30
CA LYS A 91 -14.19 16.07 0.80
C LYS A 91 -13.03 15.75 1.75
N ILE A 92 -12.41 16.78 2.32
CA ILE A 92 -11.34 16.64 3.32
C ILE A 92 -11.89 15.96 4.59
N GLN A 93 -13.09 16.34 5.04
CA GLN A 93 -13.72 15.71 6.21
C GLN A 93 -14.10 14.25 5.96
N GLU A 94 -14.56 13.89 4.77
CA GLU A 94 -14.82 12.51 4.37
C GLU A 94 -13.53 11.69 4.40
N SER A 95 -12.44 12.21 3.81
CA SER A 95 -11.12 11.57 3.83
C SER A 95 -10.59 11.36 5.27
N GLU A 96 -10.75 12.38 6.13
CA GLU A 96 -10.36 12.28 7.54
C GLU A 96 -11.16 11.21 8.29
N LYS A 97 -12.49 11.15 8.07
CA LYS A 97 -13.35 10.12 8.66
C LYS A 97 -12.96 8.73 8.19
N GLU A 98 -12.72 8.56 6.90
CA GLU A 98 -12.28 7.29 6.33
C GLU A 98 -10.92 6.86 6.90
N ARG A 99 -9.94 7.76 6.95
CA ARG A 99 -8.62 7.49 7.53
C ARG A 99 -8.71 7.09 9.01
N LYS A 100 -9.51 7.80 9.81
CA LYS A 100 -9.72 7.48 11.23
C LYS A 100 -10.44 6.15 11.42
N ALA A 101 -11.43 5.85 10.59
CA ALA A 101 -12.13 4.57 10.61
C ALA A 101 -11.17 3.42 10.27
N ILE A 102 -10.37 3.56 9.21
CA ILE A 102 -9.35 2.59 8.83
C ILE A 102 -8.33 2.40 9.97
N ALA A 103 -7.82 3.48 10.56
CA ALA A 103 -6.85 3.39 11.65
C ALA A 103 -7.44 2.68 12.89
N GLY A 104 -8.69 2.92 13.21
CA GLY A 104 -9.40 2.23 14.31
C GLY A 104 -9.57 0.74 14.05
N VAL A 105 -10.00 0.39 12.83
CA VAL A 105 -10.17 -1.02 12.40
C VAL A 105 -8.81 -1.71 12.33
N THR A 106 -7.78 -1.06 11.80
CA THR A 106 -6.42 -1.61 11.71
C THR A 106 -5.83 -1.87 13.09
N LYS A 107 -6.04 -0.95 14.07
CA LYS A 107 -5.59 -1.16 15.45
C LYS A 107 -6.27 -2.35 16.10
N ALA A 108 -7.60 -2.48 15.96
CA ALA A 108 -8.35 -3.61 16.48
C ALA A 108 -7.98 -4.92 15.76
N ALA A 109 -7.74 -4.87 14.44
CA ALA A 109 -7.27 -6.00 13.67
C ALA A 109 -5.87 -6.45 14.10
N ARG A 110 -4.93 -5.53 14.33
CA ARG A 110 -3.59 -5.82 14.87
C ARG A 110 -3.62 -6.51 16.23
N GLU A 111 -4.46 -6.05 17.14
CA GLU A 111 -4.60 -6.68 18.46
C GLU A 111 -5.18 -8.10 18.34
N ARG A 112 -6.13 -8.31 17.43
CA ARG A 112 -6.66 -9.64 17.09
C ARG A 112 -5.62 -10.49 16.37
N ALA A 113 -4.87 -9.92 15.41
CA ALA A 113 -3.84 -10.60 14.64
C ALA A 113 -2.68 -11.07 15.54
N LYS A 114 -2.21 -10.25 16.48
CA LYS A 114 -1.20 -10.67 17.47
C LYS A 114 -1.67 -11.87 18.29
N LYS A 115 -2.97 -11.93 18.64
CA LYS A 115 -3.56 -13.09 19.30
C LYS A 115 -3.73 -14.29 18.35
N ASN A 116 -4.04 -14.04 17.08
CA ASN A 116 -4.31 -15.07 16.06
C ASN A 116 -3.04 -15.60 15.39
N LEU A 117 -1.94 -14.83 15.33
CA LEU A 117 -0.65 -15.30 14.78
C LEU A 117 -0.14 -16.53 15.55
N MET A 118 -0.31 -16.56 16.86
CA MET A 118 0.05 -17.73 17.69
C MET A 118 -0.93 -18.91 17.51
N ASN A 119 -2.14 -18.68 16.96
CA ASN A 119 -3.20 -19.67 16.83
C ASN A 119 -4.01 -19.53 15.52
N ASN A 120 -3.38 -19.18 14.39
CA ASN A 120 -4.09 -19.16 13.11
C ASN A 120 -4.33 -20.60 12.62
N PRO A 121 -5.54 -21.14 12.76
CA PRO A 121 -5.81 -22.55 12.42
C PRO A 121 -5.71 -22.81 10.91
N LYS A 122 -5.70 -21.76 10.11
CA LYS A 122 -5.63 -21.80 8.64
C LYS A 122 -4.21 -21.78 8.11
N LEU A 123 -3.24 -21.36 8.95
CA LEU A 123 -1.83 -21.26 8.56
C LEU A 123 -1.05 -22.49 9.04
N ARG A 124 -0.36 -23.12 8.12
CA ARG A 124 0.73 -24.07 8.38
C ARG A 124 2.03 -23.37 8.01
N ASP A 125 2.64 -22.74 9.01
CA ASP A 125 3.77 -21.85 8.83
C ASP A 125 5.07 -22.59 8.44
N CYS A 126 6.06 -21.83 7.96
CA CYS A 126 7.44 -22.28 7.73
C CYS A 126 8.37 -21.71 8.81
N GLN A 127 9.62 -22.12 8.76
CA GLN A 127 10.62 -21.74 9.77
C GLN A 127 11.36 -20.43 9.43
N VAL A 128 11.53 -20.14 8.15
CA VAL A 128 12.27 -18.99 7.63
C VAL A 128 11.31 -18.03 6.94
N HIS A 129 11.38 -16.77 7.31
CA HIS A 129 10.52 -15.71 6.77
C HIS A 129 11.33 -14.65 6.04
N TYR A 130 10.71 -13.98 5.08
CA TYR A 130 11.35 -12.93 4.30
C TYR A 130 11.79 -11.73 5.15
N ASN A 131 11.03 -11.42 6.21
CA ASN A 131 11.31 -10.34 7.17
C ASN A 131 12.22 -10.74 8.35
N ASP A 132 12.82 -11.94 8.35
CA ASP A 132 13.76 -12.30 9.40
C ASP A 132 14.95 -11.34 9.42
N ALA A 133 15.34 -10.92 10.64
CA ALA A 133 16.32 -9.85 10.83
C ALA A 133 17.72 -10.17 10.30
N LYS A 134 18.06 -11.46 10.17
CA LYS A 134 19.39 -11.91 9.70
C LYS A 134 19.24 -12.88 8.53
N PRO A 135 20.13 -12.80 7.52
CA PRO A 135 20.20 -13.78 6.45
C PRO A 135 20.37 -15.20 7.01
N ILE A 136 19.58 -16.13 6.52
CA ILE A 136 19.64 -17.56 6.91
C ILE A 136 20.21 -18.33 5.73
N LYS A 137 21.42 -18.82 5.90
CA LYS A 137 22.17 -19.50 4.83
C LYS A 137 21.62 -20.88 4.55
N SER A 138 21.60 -21.25 3.26
CA SER A 138 21.32 -22.60 2.82
C SER A 138 22.45 -23.56 3.25
N ALA A 139 22.07 -24.78 3.60
CA ALA A 139 23.08 -25.83 3.85
C ALA A 139 23.78 -26.31 2.56
N LYS A 140 23.19 -26.04 1.40
CA LYS A 140 23.70 -26.48 0.08
C LYS A 140 24.56 -25.43 -0.59
N ASP A 141 24.24 -24.15 -0.38
CA ASP A 141 24.98 -23.02 -0.93
C ASP A 141 25.08 -21.91 0.13
N ALA A 142 26.30 -21.55 0.50
CA ALA A 142 26.55 -20.54 1.54
C ALA A 142 26.22 -19.12 1.09
N ASP A 143 26.05 -18.89 -0.22
CA ASP A 143 25.66 -17.60 -0.79
C ASP A 143 24.14 -17.44 -0.92
N ASP A 144 23.36 -18.52 -0.82
CA ASP A 144 21.91 -18.50 -0.86
C ASP A 144 21.31 -18.08 0.49
N ASP A 145 20.54 -17.00 0.45
CA ASP A 145 19.73 -16.55 1.57
C ASP A 145 18.31 -17.16 1.50
N LEU A 146 18.03 -18.12 2.36
CA LEU A 146 16.75 -18.84 2.42
C LEU A 146 15.52 -17.93 2.61
N ARG A 147 15.71 -16.71 3.09
CA ARG A 147 14.61 -15.73 3.17
C ARG A 147 14.04 -15.42 1.80
N GLN A 148 14.89 -15.41 0.76
CA GLN A 148 14.47 -15.17 -0.62
C GLN A 148 13.64 -16.33 -1.21
N GLU A 149 13.78 -17.54 -0.66
CA GLU A 149 13.01 -18.72 -1.05
C GLU A 149 11.67 -18.82 -0.31
N SER A 150 11.46 -17.98 0.73
CA SER A 150 10.23 -18.05 1.54
C SER A 150 8.99 -17.82 0.70
N SER A 151 8.01 -18.72 0.84
CA SER A 151 6.79 -18.69 0.05
C SER A 151 5.58 -19.16 0.86
N ILE A 152 4.40 -18.66 0.51
CA ILE A 152 3.13 -19.11 1.06
C ILE A 152 2.20 -19.58 -0.06
N PHE A 153 1.65 -20.79 0.09
CA PHE A 153 0.65 -21.34 -0.81
C PHE A 153 -0.75 -21.06 -0.24
N ILE A 154 -1.56 -20.31 -0.98
CA ILE A 154 -2.97 -20.08 -0.65
C ILE A 154 -3.79 -21.14 -1.38
N THR A 155 -4.48 -21.99 -0.65
CA THR A 155 -5.21 -23.15 -1.17
C THR A 155 -6.71 -23.00 -0.97
N GLU A 156 -7.51 -23.65 -1.83
CA GLU A 156 -8.97 -23.60 -1.79
C GLU A 156 -9.58 -24.18 -0.51
N GLY A 157 -8.95 -25.17 0.09
CA GLY A 157 -9.50 -25.85 1.25
C GLY A 157 -8.52 -26.80 1.92
N LEU A 158 -9.00 -27.48 2.96
CA LEU A 158 -8.18 -28.37 3.78
C LEU A 158 -7.65 -29.59 3.01
N SER A 159 -8.34 -30.06 1.98
CA SER A 159 -7.91 -31.21 1.16
C SER A 159 -6.67 -30.87 0.36
N ALA A 160 -6.72 -29.80 -0.43
CA ALA A 160 -5.58 -29.31 -1.22
C ALA A 160 -4.43 -28.90 -0.34
N SER A 161 -4.71 -28.21 0.79
CA SER A 161 -3.69 -27.81 1.76
C SER A 161 -2.99 -29.01 2.38
N GLY A 162 -3.70 -30.10 2.64
CA GLY A 162 -3.14 -31.34 3.19
C GLY A 162 -2.09 -31.99 2.28
N SER A 163 -2.32 -31.99 0.98
CA SER A 163 -1.40 -32.52 -0.01
C SER A 163 -0.12 -31.69 -0.10
N ILE A 164 -0.27 -30.37 -0.19
CA ILE A 164 0.88 -29.44 -0.23
C ILE A 164 1.65 -29.49 1.11
N THR A 165 0.97 -29.51 2.24
CA THR A 165 1.60 -29.56 3.57
C THR A 165 2.48 -30.80 3.75
N LYS A 166 2.12 -31.93 3.15
CA LYS A 166 2.90 -33.17 3.24
C LYS A 166 4.16 -33.14 2.37
N SER A 167 4.14 -32.42 1.25
CA SER A 167 5.23 -32.40 0.25
C SER A 167 6.11 -31.16 0.29
N ARG A 168 5.70 -30.10 1.02
CA ARG A 168 6.40 -28.82 1.08
C ARG A 168 7.76 -28.90 1.78
N ASP A 169 8.65 -27.98 1.47
CA ASP A 169 9.80 -27.70 2.34
C ASP A 169 9.32 -26.88 3.56
N VAL A 170 9.35 -27.52 4.74
CA VAL A 170 8.92 -26.90 6.00
C VAL A 170 9.77 -25.70 6.39
N ARG A 171 11.00 -25.60 5.86
CA ARG A 171 11.88 -24.48 6.19
C ARG A 171 11.42 -23.18 5.53
N THR A 172 11.03 -23.22 4.25
CA THR A 172 10.77 -22.01 3.44
C THR A 172 9.35 -21.91 2.90
N GLN A 173 8.52 -22.97 3.02
CA GLN A 173 7.19 -23.00 2.41
C GLN A 173 6.08 -23.08 3.47
N ALA A 174 5.22 -22.08 3.49
CA ALA A 174 4.00 -22.05 4.31
C ALA A 174 2.76 -22.39 3.48
N VAL A 175 1.68 -22.81 4.14
CA VAL A 175 0.39 -23.08 3.50
C VAL A 175 -0.74 -22.39 4.27
N PHE A 176 -1.57 -21.65 3.56
CA PHE A 176 -2.78 -21.01 4.07
C PHE A 176 -4.02 -21.61 3.40
N SER A 177 -4.97 -22.11 4.20
CA SER A 177 -6.18 -22.76 3.71
C SER A 177 -7.37 -21.80 3.75
N LEU A 178 -7.95 -21.47 2.60
CA LEU A 178 -9.22 -20.74 2.53
C LEU A 178 -10.39 -21.65 2.93
N ARG A 179 -11.48 -21.06 3.42
CA ARG A 179 -12.76 -21.74 3.64
C ARG A 179 -13.70 -21.49 2.47
N GLY A 180 -13.48 -22.21 1.36
CA GLY A 180 -14.28 -22.02 0.16
C GLY A 180 -13.99 -20.70 -0.55
N LYS A 181 -14.99 -20.16 -1.29
CA LYS A 181 -14.85 -18.93 -2.06
C LYS A 181 -14.76 -17.71 -1.15
N PRO A 182 -13.70 -16.90 -1.26
CA PRO A 182 -13.59 -15.68 -0.48
C PRO A 182 -14.58 -14.60 -0.93
N LEU A 183 -14.80 -13.59 -0.10
CA LEU A 183 -15.64 -12.43 -0.43
C LEU A 183 -15.13 -11.73 -1.69
N ASN A 184 -16.03 -11.34 -2.60
CA ASN A 184 -15.67 -10.45 -3.69
C ASN A 184 -15.42 -9.04 -3.14
N THR A 185 -14.17 -8.58 -3.21
CA THR A 185 -13.75 -7.31 -2.65
C THR A 185 -13.86 -6.13 -3.61
N PHE A 186 -14.28 -6.37 -4.86
CA PHE A 186 -14.42 -5.32 -5.86
C PHE A 186 -15.38 -4.22 -5.39
N GLY A 187 -14.89 -2.97 -5.36
CA GLY A 187 -15.68 -1.81 -4.95
C GLY A 187 -15.96 -1.70 -3.45
N LEU A 188 -15.46 -2.63 -2.62
CA LEU A 188 -15.60 -2.55 -1.17
C LEU A 188 -14.52 -1.64 -0.56
N SER A 189 -14.87 -1.02 0.57
CA SER A 189 -13.90 -0.26 1.37
C SER A 189 -12.95 -1.17 2.15
N LYS A 190 -11.78 -0.65 2.51
CA LYS A 190 -10.83 -1.40 3.35
C LYS A 190 -11.43 -1.85 4.67
N SER A 191 -12.31 -1.06 5.30
CA SER A 191 -12.94 -1.42 6.57
C SER A 191 -13.74 -2.72 6.47
N VAL A 192 -14.56 -2.89 5.43
CA VAL A 192 -15.36 -4.10 5.20
C VAL A 192 -14.45 -5.33 5.01
N VAL A 193 -13.34 -5.15 4.28
CA VAL A 193 -12.39 -6.25 4.03
C VAL A 193 -11.62 -6.62 5.30
N TYR A 194 -11.25 -5.65 6.14
CA TYR A 194 -10.60 -5.91 7.44
C TYR A 194 -11.53 -6.56 8.47
N GLU A 195 -12.84 -6.36 8.36
CA GLU A 195 -13.84 -7.03 9.20
C GLU A 195 -14.09 -8.48 8.77
N ASN A 196 -13.79 -8.82 7.52
CA ASN A 196 -13.93 -10.19 7.03
C ASN A 196 -12.85 -11.09 7.65
N GLU A 197 -13.28 -12.15 8.36
CA GLU A 197 -12.39 -13.06 9.08
C GLU A 197 -11.34 -13.71 8.18
N GLU A 198 -11.73 -14.11 6.95
CA GLU A 198 -10.86 -14.79 5.99
C GLU A 198 -9.71 -13.89 5.57
N PHE A 199 -10.03 -12.67 5.12
CA PHE A 199 -9.03 -11.70 4.72
C PHE A 199 -8.23 -11.14 5.88
N ASN A 200 -8.82 -11.01 7.06
CA ASN A 200 -8.10 -10.63 8.27
C ASN A 200 -7.02 -11.66 8.61
N CYS A 201 -7.38 -12.95 8.63
CA CYS A 201 -6.43 -14.03 8.87
C CYS A 201 -5.32 -14.09 7.81
N LEU A 202 -5.65 -13.83 6.54
CA LEU A 202 -4.68 -13.83 5.46
C LEU A 202 -3.71 -12.63 5.55
N GLN A 203 -4.22 -11.42 5.80
CA GLN A 203 -3.40 -10.23 5.99
C GLN A 203 -2.44 -10.39 7.17
N SER A 204 -2.93 -10.94 8.28
CA SER A 204 -2.10 -11.30 9.44
C SER A 204 -1.02 -12.32 9.09
N ALA A 205 -1.37 -13.38 8.33
CA ALA A 205 -0.41 -14.39 7.93
C ALA A 205 0.71 -13.81 7.05
N LEU A 206 0.35 -12.89 6.15
CA LEU A 206 1.29 -12.19 5.26
C LEU A 206 2.02 -11.03 5.94
N ASN A 207 1.49 -10.52 7.05
CA ASN A 207 1.95 -9.30 7.76
C ASN A 207 1.97 -8.05 6.87
N ILE A 208 0.87 -7.83 6.14
CA ILE A 208 0.72 -6.73 5.18
C ILE A 208 -0.30 -5.66 5.60
N GLU A 209 -0.73 -5.66 6.84
CA GLU A 209 -1.75 -4.73 7.34
C GLU A 209 -1.32 -3.27 7.25
N ASP A 210 -0.01 -3.00 7.45
CA ASP A 210 0.60 -1.67 7.44
C ASP A 210 1.42 -1.35 6.18
N GLY A 211 1.42 -2.25 5.22
CA GLY A 211 2.25 -2.14 4.03
C GLY A 211 3.11 -3.37 3.82
N LEU A 212 4.09 -3.28 2.94
CA LEU A 212 4.92 -4.43 2.54
C LEU A 212 6.29 -4.48 3.22
N ASP A 213 6.63 -3.51 4.07
CA ASP A 213 7.98 -3.42 4.66
C ASP A 213 8.29 -4.61 5.58
N GLU A 214 7.23 -5.17 6.19
CA GLU A 214 7.30 -6.32 7.06
C GLU A 214 6.69 -7.58 6.43
N LEU A 215 6.67 -7.66 5.09
CA LEU A 215 6.14 -8.80 4.35
C LEU A 215 6.83 -10.09 4.80
N ARG A 216 6.02 -11.09 5.14
CA ARG A 216 6.51 -12.30 5.79
C ARG A 216 7.04 -13.37 4.83
N TYR A 217 6.53 -13.40 3.60
CA TYR A 217 6.94 -14.36 2.57
C TYR A 217 7.30 -13.64 1.28
N ASN A 218 8.44 -13.99 0.70
CA ASN A 218 8.88 -13.38 -0.56
C ASN A 218 7.96 -13.70 -1.73
N LYS A 219 7.31 -14.88 -1.72
CA LYS A 219 6.36 -15.28 -2.77
C LYS A 219 4.99 -15.66 -2.21
N VAL A 220 3.94 -15.16 -2.84
CA VAL A 220 2.55 -15.51 -2.59
C VAL A 220 2.01 -16.31 -3.77
N ILE A 221 1.72 -17.58 -3.56
CA ILE A 221 1.34 -18.53 -4.61
C ILE A 221 -0.12 -18.92 -4.41
N ILE A 222 -0.99 -18.58 -5.35
CA ILE A 222 -2.40 -19.00 -5.35
C ILE A 222 -2.47 -20.38 -5.99
N ALA A 223 -2.65 -21.41 -5.17
CA ALA A 223 -2.69 -22.82 -5.57
C ALA A 223 -4.13 -23.33 -5.48
N THR A 224 -4.85 -23.26 -6.58
CA THR A 224 -6.23 -23.72 -6.73
C THR A 224 -6.32 -24.80 -7.79
N ASP A 225 -7.37 -25.61 -7.73
CA ASP A 225 -7.65 -26.64 -8.71
C ASP A 225 -7.91 -26.04 -10.11
N ALA A 226 -7.74 -26.83 -11.17
CA ALA A 226 -7.91 -26.41 -12.55
C ALA A 226 -9.39 -26.48 -13.02
N ASP A 227 -10.31 -26.31 -12.09
CA ASP A 227 -11.75 -26.29 -12.35
C ASP A 227 -12.34 -24.87 -12.29
N VAL A 228 -13.65 -24.76 -12.50
CA VAL A 228 -14.38 -23.47 -12.50
C VAL A 228 -14.31 -22.78 -11.15
N ASP A 229 -14.39 -23.53 -10.05
CA ASP A 229 -14.35 -22.99 -8.70
C ASP A 229 -12.96 -22.46 -8.35
N GLY A 230 -11.91 -23.21 -8.69
CA GLY A 230 -10.54 -22.76 -8.53
C GLY A 230 -10.19 -21.52 -9.35
N MET A 231 -10.70 -21.43 -10.60
CA MET A 231 -10.57 -20.22 -11.41
C MET A 231 -11.27 -19.02 -10.77
N HIS A 232 -12.45 -19.22 -10.20
CA HIS A 232 -13.18 -18.16 -9.51
C HIS A 232 -12.45 -17.69 -8.24
N ILE A 233 -11.96 -18.59 -7.41
CA ILE A 233 -11.16 -18.27 -6.22
C ILE A 233 -9.91 -17.48 -6.61
N ARG A 234 -9.21 -17.90 -7.66
CA ARG A 234 -8.04 -17.16 -8.20
C ARG A 234 -8.39 -15.74 -8.58
N LEU A 235 -9.51 -15.54 -9.28
CA LEU A 235 -9.98 -14.20 -9.66
C LEU A 235 -10.28 -13.34 -8.43
N LEU A 236 -10.98 -13.89 -7.43
CA LEU A 236 -11.31 -13.17 -6.19
C LEU A 236 -10.07 -12.78 -5.40
N MET A 237 -9.08 -13.67 -5.32
CA MET A 237 -7.80 -13.39 -4.65
C MET A 237 -6.98 -12.33 -5.39
N LEU A 238 -6.93 -12.40 -6.73
CA LEU A 238 -6.26 -11.36 -7.54
C LEU A 238 -6.97 -10.01 -7.40
N THR A 239 -8.30 -9.98 -7.37
CA THR A 239 -9.09 -8.75 -7.13
C THR A 239 -8.71 -8.13 -5.79
N PHE A 240 -8.63 -8.92 -4.74
CA PHE A 240 -8.19 -8.47 -3.41
C PHE A 240 -6.78 -7.87 -3.45
N PHE A 241 -5.80 -8.59 -3.97
CA PHE A 241 -4.41 -8.10 -4.00
C PHE A 241 -4.24 -6.86 -4.89
N LEU A 242 -4.84 -6.84 -6.08
CA LEU A 242 -4.74 -5.69 -6.99
C LEU A 242 -5.40 -4.43 -6.44
N GLN A 243 -6.51 -4.58 -5.72
CA GLN A 243 -7.24 -3.43 -5.18
C GLN A 243 -6.59 -2.86 -3.92
N PHE A 244 -6.13 -3.71 -2.99
CA PHE A 244 -5.66 -3.26 -1.69
C PHE A 244 -4.14 -3.28 -1.52
N PHE A 245 -3.45 -4.14 -2.26
CA PHE A 245 -1.99 -4.35 -2.18
C PHE A 245 -1.33 -4.40 -3.57
N PRO A 246 -1.58 -3.40 -4.44
CA PRO A 246 -1.07 -3.43 -5.82
C PRO A 246 0.47 -3.51 -5.88
N ASP A 247 1.15 -3.00 -4.88
CA ASP A 247 2.61 -3.01 -4.84
C ASP A 247 3.19 -4.42 -4.58
N LEU A 248 2.44 -5.32 -3.97
CA LEU A 248 2.80 -6.74 -3.83
C LEU A 248 2.95 -7.38 -5.22
N VAL A 249 2.00 -7.10 -6.12
CA VAL A 249 2.02 -7.59 -7.50
C VAL A 249 3.11 -6.90 -8.32
N LYS A 250 3.24 -5.57 -8.22
CA LYS A 250 4.24 -4.78 -8.96
C LYS A 250 5.68 -5.14 -8.62
N LYS A 251 5.96 -5.46 -7.35
CA LYS A 251 7.29 -5.88 -6.89
C LYS A 251 7.58 -7.35 -7.19
N GLY A 252 6.61 -8.09 -7.70
CA GLY A 252 6.79 -9.47 -8.13
C GLY A 252 6.78 -10.50 -7.00
N HIS A 253 6.12 -10.16 -5.90
CA HIS A 253 5.86 -11.12 -4.82
C HIS A 253 4.69 -12.03 -5.21
#